data_43bfd60155127b9a75f7d24e67e14425
#
_entry.id   43bfd60155127b9a75f7d24e67e14425
#
_cell.length_a   1.000
_cell.length_b   1.000
_cell.length_c   1.000
_cell.angle_alpha   90.00
_cell.angle_beta   90.00
_cell.angle_gamma   90.00
#
_symmetry.space_group_name_H-M   'P 1'
#
loop_
_entity.id
_entity.type
_entity.pdbx_description
1 polymer ?
#
loop_
_entity_poly.entity_id
_entity_poly.type
_entity_poly.pdbx_seq_one_letter_code
_entity_poly.pdbx_strand_id
1 'polypeptide(L)'
;MIDPKPKMAIPVSQTGPLSGYRVIDLTVALAGPYCTLLLGGMGAEIIKIEAPGGSDISRNNPPFIGKDGLNYGKPGPDDLSVSTLARQRNKKSITLDLKTEQGRTVFFDLIKHADVLVENFSEGTTDRLGISYETVSKIHPGLIYASISAFGANDPNLSIKGMDIIVQALSGVMEINGFADGPPCRVGLPIADLTAPHYALSGILAALLYRSKTGLGQQVKVNMLDSLAALLAVEHVDLSYAPGTPPRSGNHHDRLTPFGVYRSRDGYVAIAASIDIWAHNLFRTMGRPELVTDARSATRSARAVHANEINQWVEDWSCTLTTAEIVQRLTACSVAAVPVKTPHAVLSDPAMLERGAIVPLLHPIIPSSVTTLAPGLPIHFSACQTGYDRYAEALGQSNNEIYSDLLHLTPEAITRLKEQSII
;
A
#
# COMPACT_ATOMS: atom_id res chain seq x y z
N MET A 1 39.78 -4.40 -18.64
CA MET A 1 38.64 -5.21 -19.09
C MET A 1 38.40 -6.23 -18.01
N ILE A 2 37.31 -6.03 -17.23
CA ILE A 2 36.88 -6.95 -16.19
C ILE A 2 35.87 -7.87 -16.88
N ASP A 3 36.26 -9.14 -17.02
CA ASP A 3 35.42 -10.20 -17.59
C ASP A 3 34.15 -10.36 -16.76
N PRO A 4 32.95 -10.17 -17.32
CA PRO A 4 31.73 -10.33 -16.55
C PRO A 4 31.57 -11.81 -16.22
N LYS A 5 31.68 -12.17 -14.94
CA LYS A 5 31.37 -13.52 -14.46
C LYS A 5 30.00 -13.93 -15.01
N PRO A 6 29.86 -15.15 -15.56
CA PRO A 6 28.58 -15.62 -16.06
C PRO A 6 27.55 -15.57 -14.93
N LYS A 7 26.43 -14.88 -15.17
CA LYS A 7 25.27 -14.94 -14.27
C LYS A 7 24.88 -16.43 -14.18
N MET A 8 25.08 -17.02 -13.01
CA MET A 8 24.55 -18.34 -12.72
C MET A 8 23.03 -18.27 -12.95
N ALA A 9 22.53 -19.01 -13.92
CA ALA A 9 21.10 -19.17 -14.12
C ALA A 9 20.52 -19.82 -12.85
N ILE A 10 19.79 -19.06 -12.06
CA ILE A 10 19.06 -19.58 -10.90
C ILE A 10 18.01 -20.53 -11.45
N PRO A 11 17.94 -21.78 -10.97
CA PRO A 11 16.91 -22.71 -11.43
C PRO A 11 15.53 -22.08 -11.23
N VAL A 12 14.66 -22.20 -12.23
CA VAL A 12 13.29 -21.63 -12.30
C VAL A 12 12.36 -22.13 -11.17
N SER A 13 12.82 -22.98 -10.27
CA SER A 13 12.06 -23.54 -9.14
C SER A 13 12.24 -22.79 -7.81
N GLN A 14 13.00 -21.72 -7.75
CA GLN A 14 13.08 -20.90 -6.52
C GLN A 14 11.99 -19.83 -6.53
N THR A 15 10.84 -20.24 -6.12
CA THR A 15 9.70 -19.44 -5.68
C THR A 15 10.11 -18.50 -4.53
N GLY A 16 9.45 -17.35 -4.40
CA GLY A 16 9.86 -16.25 -3.52
C GLY A 16 10.24 -16.59 -2.05
N PRO A 17 10.70 -15.61 -1.27
CA PRO A 17 11.25 -15.84 0.09
C PRO A 17 10.23 -16.40 1.09
N LEU A 18 8.93 -16.29 0.80
CA LEU A 18 7.85 -16.85 1.61
C LEU A 18 7.28 -18.14 1.02
N SER A 19 7.98 -18.77 0.11
CA SER A 19 7.56 -20.04 -0.43
C SER A 19 7.49 -21.12 0.65
N GLY A 20 6.40 -21.91 0.63
CA GLY A 20 6.10 -22.91 1.64
C GLY A 20 5.33 -22.38 2.84
N TYR A 21 5.17 -21.06 2.99
CA TYR A 21 4.25 -20.49 3.98
C TYR A 21 2.84 -20.37 3.41
N ARG A 22 1.84 -20.70 4.23
CA ARG A 22 0.42 -20.59 3.91
C ARG A 22 -0.27 -19.57 4.78
N VAL A 23 -1.00 -18.65 4.13
CA VAL A 23 -1.73 -17.56 4.76
C VAL A 23 -3.23 -17.74 4.55
N ILE A 24 -3.98 -17.77 5.63
CA ILE A 24 -5.45 -17.67 5.59
C ILE A 24 -5.80 -16.19 5.61
N ASP A 25 -6.54 -15.76 4.61
CA ASP A 25 -6.94 -14.38 4.37
C ASP A 25 -8.46 -14.23 4.60
N LEU A 26 -8.84 -13.65 5.75
CA LEU A 26 -10.23 -13.29 6.08
C LEU A 26 -10.54 -11.81 5.80
N THR A 27 -9.62 -11.10 5.16
CA THR A 27 -9.68 -9.65 5.06
C THR A 27 -10.66 -9.17 3.98
N VAL A 28 -11.13 -7.94 4.11
CA VAL A 28 -12.04 -7.29 3.14
C VAL A 28 -11.56 -5.88 2.79
N ALA A 29 -12.11 -5.30 1.75
CA ALA A 29 -11.87 -3.94 1.28
C ALA A 29 -10.45 -3.67 0.76
N LEU A 30 -9.57 -2.97 1.51
CA LEU A 30 -8.26 -2.54 1.02
C LEU A 30 -7.10 -2.92 1.96
N ALA A 31 -7.07 -2.45 3.19
CA ALA A 31 -5.90 -2.57 4.07
C ALA A 31 -5.45 -4.04 4.24
N GLY A 32 -6.34 -4.92 4.68
CA GLY A 32 -6.04 -6.33 4.84
C GLY A 32 -5.69 -7.04 3.52
N PRO A 33 -6.54 -6.94 2.48
CA PRO A 33 -6.24 -7.54 1.18
C PRO A 33 -4.92 -7.08 0.55
N TYR A 34 -4.47 -5.85 0.83
CA TYR A 34 -3.18 -5.37 0.36
C TYR A 34 -2.01 -6.00 1.14
N CYS A 35 -2.16 -6.21 2.44
CA CYS A 35 -1.16 -6.96 3.23
C CYS A 35 -0.97 -8.38 2.69
N THR A 36 -2.06 -9.12 2.49
CA THR A 36 -2.00 -10.50 1.99
C THR A 36 -1.57 -10.57 0.52
N LEU A 37 -1.87 -9.54 -0.29
CA LEU A 37 -1.31 -9.41 -1.65
C LEU A 37 0.22 -9.31 -1.62
N LEU A 38 0.79 -8.49 -0.72
CA LEU A 38 2.24 -8.37 -0.57
C LEU A 38 2.89 -9.69 -0.15
N LEU A 39 2.27 -10.42 0.80
CA LEU A 39 2.72 -11.76 1.18
C LEU A 39 2.68 -12.74 0.01
N GLY A 40 1.60 -12.75 -0.78
CA GLY A 40 1.47 -13.56 -1.99
C GLY A 40 2.48 -13.20 -3.07
N GLY A 41 2.77 -11.90 -3.25
CA GLY A 41 3.81 -11.42 -4.17
C GLY A 41 5.23 -11.86 -3.78
N MET A 42 5.47 -12.16 -2.51
CA MET A 42 6.71 -12.74 -2.00
C MET A 42 6.72 -14.28 -1.98
N GLY A 43 5.69 -14.94 -2.52
CA GLY A 43 5.65 -16.39 -2.72
C GLY A 43 4.85 -17.18 -1.68
N ALA A 44 4.18 -16.53 -0.71
CA ALA A 44 3.27 -17.24 0.19
C ALA A 44 2.03 -17.73 -0.56
N GLU A 45 1.53 -18.92 -0.20
CA GLU A 45 0.23 -19.40 -0.66
C GLU A 45 -0.87 -18.68 0.13
N ILE A 46 -1.72 -17.92 -0.56
CA ILE A 46 -2.82 -17.18 0.07
C ILE A 46 -4.14 -17.90 -0.20
N ILE A 47 -4.84 -18.28 0.86
CA ILE A 47 -6.20 -18.85 0.80
C ILE A 47 -7.17 -17.78 1.32
N LYS A 48 -7.85 -17.13 0.39
CA LYS A 48 -8.87 -16.12 0.68
C LYS A 48 -10.20 -16.80 0.99
N ILE A 49 -10.75 -16.53 2.16
CA ILE A 49 -12.04 -17.05 2.60
C ILE A 49 -13.10 -15.94 2.55
N GLU A 50 -14.20 -16.21 1.89
CA GLU A 50 -15.39 -15.36 1.84
C GLU A 50 -16.65 -16.17 2.20
N ALA A 51 -17.70 -15.52 2.66
CA ALA A 51 -19.00 -16.18 2.80
C ALA A 51 -19.53 -16.65 1.43
N PRO A 52 -20.38 -17.69 1.33
CA PRO A 52 -20.91 -18.20 0.05
C PRO A 52 -21.67 -17.14 -0.72
N GLY A 53 -22.06 -16.09 -0.45
CA GLY A 53 -22.64 -14.97 -1.23
C GLY A 53 -21.62 -13.91 -1.64
N GLY A 54 -20.35 -14.07 -1.22
CA GLY A 54 -19.34 -13.03 -1.33
C GLY A 54 -19.46 -12.03 -0.16
N SER A 55 -18.37 -11.77 0.53
CA SER A 55 -18.35 -10.84 1.67
C SER A 55 -17.39 -9.67 1.48
N ASP A 56 -16.50 -9.74 0.49
CA ASP A 56 -15.60 -8.64 0.20
C ASP A 56 -16.28 -7.58 -0.67
N ILE A 57 -16.48 -6.40 -0.09
CA ILE A 57 -17.10 -5.25 -0.77
C ILE A 57 -16.34 -4.82 -2.02
N SER A 58 -15.05 -5.15 -2.14
CA SER A 58 -14.25 -4.82 -3.32
C SER A 58 -14.78 -5.45 -4.59
N ARG A 59 -15.51 -6.58 -4.50
CA ARG A 59 -16.14 -7.24 -5.66
C ARG A 59 -17.20 -6.38 -6.33
N ASN A 60 -17.81 -5.48 -5.59
CA ASN A 60 -18.89 -4.61 -6.05
C ASN A 60 -18.48 -3.15 -6.24
N ASN A 61 -17.18 -2.84 -6.11
CA ASN A 61 -16.68 -1.47 -6.27
C ASN A 61 -16.37 -1.14 -7.74
N PRO A 62 -17.01 -0.10 -8.31
CA PRO A 62 -16.63 0.39 -9.63
C PRO A 62 -15.21 1.04 -9.59
N PRO A 63 -14.53 1.16 -10.74
CA PRO A 63 -14.97 0.71 -12.04
C PRO A 63 -14.88 -0.81 -12.20
N PHE A 64 -15.71 -1.33 -13.10
CA PHE A 64 -15.67 -2.70 -13.56
C PHE A 64 -15.00 -2.76 -14.93
N ILE A 65 -14.41 -3.90 -15.28
CA ILE A 65 -13.86 -4.14 -16.60
C ILE A 65 -14.34 -5.50 -17.11
N GLY A 66 -14.77 -5.52 -18.35
CA GLY A 66 -15.28 -6.67 -19.05
C GLY A 66 -14.93 -6.61 -20.54
N LYS A 67 -15.54 -7.47 -21.35
CA LYS A 67 -15.30 -7.51 -22.81
C LYS A 67 -15.58 -6.20 -23.51
N ASP A 68 -16.52 -5.41 -22.98
CA ASP A 68 -16.93 -4.13 -23.56
C ASP A 68 -16.12 -2.93 -23.01
N GLY A 69 -15.06 -3.20 -22.22
CA GLY A 69 -14.19 -2.19 -21.64
C GLY A 69 -14.58 -1.78 -20.22
N LEU A 70 -14.28 -0.53 -19.84
CA LEU A 70 -14.56 0.02 -18.50
C LEU A 70 -16.03 0.39 -18.34
N ASN A 71 -16.60 -0.03 -17.22
CA ASN A 71 -17.97 0.25 -16.82
C ASN A 71 -18.03 0.82 -15.39
N TYR A 72 -18.72 1.94 -15.19
CA TYR A 72 -18.94 2.59 -13.89
C TYR A 72 -20.32 2.36 -13.32
N GLY A 73 -21.21 1.73 -14.09
CA GLY A 73 -22.57 1.42 -13.71
C GLY A 73 -22.73 0.00 -13.15
N LYS A 74 -23.89 -0.60 -13.37
CA LYS A 74 -24.16 -1.98 -12.98
C LYS A 74 -23.28 -2.94 -13.80
N PRO A 75 -22.54 -3.86 -13.15
CA PRO A 75 -21.70 -4.81 -13.86
C PRO A 75 -22.50 -5.76 -14.73
N GLY A 76 -21.98 -6.06 -15.92
CA GLY A 76 -22.41 -7.15 -16.76
C GLY A 76 -21.92 -8.51 -16.25
N PRO A 77 -22.32 -9.61 -16.88
CA PRO A 77 -21.99 -10.96 -16.41
C PRO A 77 -20.47 -11.28 -16.43
N ASP A 78 -19.73 -10.64 -17.33
CA ASP A 78 -18.26 -10.84 -17.49
C ASP A 78 -17.45 -9.70 -16.84
N ASP A 79 -18.12 -8.71 -16.24
CA ASP A 79 -17.47 -7.56 -15.64
C ASP A 79 -16.93 -7.89 -14.24
N LEU A 80 -15.67 -7.59 -14.01
CA LEU A 80 -15.04 -7.70 -12.69
C LEU A 80 -14.59 -6.33 -12.19
N SER A 81 -14.75 -6.10 -10.89
CA SER A 81 -14.23 -4.90 -10.25
C SER A 81 -12.71 -4.80 -10.41
N VAL A 82 -12.22 -3.66 -10.89
CA VAL A 82 -10.77 -3.38 -10.97
C VAL A 82 -10.13 -3.48 -9.59
N SER A 83 -10.85 -3.11 -8.53
CA SER A 83 -10.41 -3.27 -7.14
C SER A 83 -10.14 -4.73 -6.79
N THR A 84 -11.06 -5.64 -7.16
CA THR A 84 -10.91 -7.09 -6.95
C THR A 84 -9.76 -7.63 -7.79
N LEU A 85 -9.74 -7.32 -9.08
CA LEU A 85 -8.68 -7.75 -9.98
C LEU A 85 -7.29 -7.36 -9.46
N ALA A 86 -7.14 -6.15 -8.93
CA ALA A 86 -5.86 -5.68 -8.43
C ALA A 86 -5.45 -6.30 -7.08
N ARG A 87 -6.39 -6.51 -6.16
CA ARG A 87 -6.10 -6.88 -4.75
C ARG A 87 -6.18 -8.38 -4.47
N GLN A 88 -6.93 -9.13 -5.30
CA GLN A 88 -7.12 -10.57 -5.10
C GLN A 88 -6.21 -11.43 -6.01
N ARG A 89 -5.28 -10.80 -6.73
CA ARG A 89 -4.25 -11.52 -7.51
C ARG A 89 -3.44 -12.45 -6.61
N ASN A 90 -2.94 -13.54 -7.15
CA ASN A 90 -2.13 -14.55 -6.45
C ASN A 90 -2.79 -15.13 -5.18
N LYS A 91 -4.14 -15.15 -5.14
CA LYS A 91 -4.89 -15.75 -4.05
C LYS A 91 -5.81 -16.85 -4.59
N LYS A 92 -5.89 -17.96 -3.85
CA LYS A 92 -6.90 -18.99 -4.03
C LYS A 92 -8.17 -18.55 -3.32
N SER A 93 -9.29 -18.51 -4.01
CA SER A 93 -10.58 -18.08 -3.46
C SER A 93 -11.42 -19.31 -3.05
N ILE A 94 -11.80 -19.34 -1.78
CA ILE A 94 -12.75 -20.31 -1.27
C ILE A 94 -13.92 -19.62 -0.56
N THR A 95 -15.05 -20.31 -0.50
CA THR A 95 -16.21 -19.88 0.27
C THR A 95 -16.37 -20.70 1.53
N LEU A 96 -16.69 -20.04 2.68
CA LEU A 96 -16.95 -20.71 3.95
C LEU A 96 -17.78 -19.81 4.86
N ASP A 97 -18.92 -20.31 5.34
CA ASP A 97 -19.76 -19.59 6.31
C ASP A 97 -19.28 -19.81 7.74
N LEU A 98 -18.49 -18.89 8.24
CA LEU A 98 -17.97 -18.90 9.62
C LEU A 98 -19.03 -18.68 10.69
N LYS A 99 -20.25 -18.30 10.34
CA LYS A 99 -21.36 -18.15 11.30
C LYS A 99 -21.91 -19.50 11.74
N THR A 100 -21.75 -20.53 10.93
CA THR A 100 -22.21 -21.88 11.23
C THR A 100 -21.18 -22.66 12.06
N GLU A 101 -21.62 -23.62 12.87
CA GLU A 101 -20.72 -24.50 13.62
C GLU A 101 -19.88 -25.38 12.69
N GLN A 102 -20.51 -25.91 11.66
CA GLN A 102 -19.83 -26.73 10.65
C GLN A 102 -18.77 -25.94 9.89
N GLY A 103 -19.09 -24.70 9.50
CA GLY A 103 -18.12 -23.81 8.84
C GLY A 103 -16.92 -23.51 9.75
N ARG A 104 -17.14 -23.28 11.03
CA ARG A 104 -16.03 -23.13 11.99
C ARG A 104 -15.21 -24.40 12.18
N THR A 105 -15.83 -25.57 12.15
CA THR A 105 -15.10 -26.85 12.19
C THR A 105 -14.15 -26.97 11.01
N VAL A 106 -14.63 -26.72 9.79
CA VAL A 106 -13.79 -26.71 8.57
C VAL A 106 -12.70 -25.63 8.66
N PHE A 107 -13.03 -24.45 9.18
CA PHE A 107 -12.05 -23.37 9.39
C PHE A 107 -10.92 -23.81 10.34
N PHE A 108 -11.23 -24.47 11.44
CA PHE A 108 -10.21 -24.95 12.38
C PHE A 108 -9.34 -26.05 11.78
N ASP A 109 -9.87 -26.85 10.87
CA ASP A 109 -9.06 -27.82 10.12
C ASP A 109 -8.12 -27.10 9.15
N LEU A 110 -8.56 -26.04 8.45
CA LEU A 110 -7.69 -25.19 7.62
C LEU A 110 -6.57 -24.53 8.45
N ILE A 111 -6.88 -24.03 9.64
CA ILE A 111 -5.92 -23.36 10.53
C ILE A 111 -4.76 -24.27 10.91
N LYS A 112 -4.97 -25.58 11.06
CA LYS A 112 -3.88 -26.53 11.35
C LYS A 112 -2.83 -26.62 10.26
N HIS A 113 -3.18 -26.22 9.03
CA HIS A 113 -2.31 -26.19 7.86
C HIS A 113 -1.78 -24.79 7.53
N ALA A 114 -2.09 -23.78 8.34
CA ALA A 114 -1.73 -22.39 8.10
C ALA A 114 -0.51 -21.96 8.91
N ASP A 115 0.26 -21.04 8.40
CA ASP A 115 1.35 -20.35 9.10
C ASP A 115 0.91 -19.01 9.65
N VAL A 116 0.05 -18.33 8.90
CA VAL A 116 -0.44 -16.97 9.21
C VAL A 116 -1.95 -16.93 8.96
N LEU A 117 -2.66 -16.26 9.86
CA LEU A 117 -4.02 -15.80 9.64
C LEU A 117 -4.02 -14.28 9.63
N VAL A 118 -4.66 -13.67 8.64
CA VAL A 118 -4.83 -12.20 8.57
C VAL A 118 -6.32 -11.87 8.51
N GLU A 119 -6.76 -10.98 9.39
CA GLU A 119 -8.12 -10.45 9.40
C GLU A 119 -8.12 -8.92 9.58
N ASN A 120 -9.18 -8.26 9.14
CA ASN A 120 -9.38 -6.83 9.36
C ASN A 120 -10.85 -6.50 9.69
N PHE A 121 -11.46 -7.34 10.50
CA PHE A 121 -12.83 -7.15 10.95
C PHE A 121 -12.93 -6.03 11.99
N SER A 122 -14.17 -5.55 12.17
CA SER A 122 -14.47 -4.64 13.28
C SER A 122 -14.27 -5.33 14.62
N GLU A 123 -13.88 -4.57 15.64
CA GLU A 123 -13.65 -5.06 17.01
C GLU A 123 -14.79 -5.96 17.51
N GLY A 124 -14.43 -7.04 18.20
CA GLY A 124 -15.36 -8.05 18.72
C GLY A 124 -16.02 -8.97 17.69
N THR A 125 -15.72 -8.81 16.40
CA THR A 125 -16.30 -9.68 15.37
C THR A 125 -15.69 -11.08 15.40
N THR A 126 -14.40 -11.20 15.60
CA THR A 126 -13.72 -12.48 15.72
C THR A 126 -14.17 -13.28 16.95
N ASP A 127 -14.48 -12.59 18.04
CA ASP A 127 -15.07 -13.21 19.26
C ASP A 127 -16.47 -13.73 18.97
N ARG A 128 -17.34 -12.93 18.36
CA ARG A 128 -18.69 -13.35 17.97
C ARG A 128 -18.71 -14.53 17.00
N LEU A 129 -17.71 -14.60 16.12
CA LEU A 129 -17.52 -15.72 15.20
C LEU A 129 -16.85 -16.93 15.87
N GLY A 130 -16.29 -16.79 17.08
CA GLY A 130 -15.57 -17.85 17.78
C GLY A 130 -14.21 -18.20 17.18
N ILE A 131 -13.59 -17.25 16.48
CA ILE A 131 -12.30 -17.40 15.76
C ILE A 131 -11.25 -16.40 16.25
N SER A 132 -11.38 -15.87 17.47
CA SER A 132 -10.42 -14.94 18.06
C SER A 132 -9.05 -15.60 18.25
N TYR A 133 -8.03 -14.77 18.48
CA TYR A 133 -6.68 -15.26 18.75
C TYR A 133 -6.64 -16.25 19.92
N GLU A 134 -7.37 -15.97 20.99
CA GLU A 134 -7.45 -16.82 22.19
C GLU A 134 -8.04 -18.20 21.89
N THR A 135 -8.91 -18.29 20.90
CA THR A 135 -9.49 -19.58 20.46
C THR A 135 -8.52 -20.30 19.51
N VAL A 136 -8.02 -19.60 18.51
CA VAL A 136 -7.19 -20.19 17.44
C VAL A 136 -5.83 -20.63 17.98
N SER A 137 -5.21 -19.86 18.87
CA SER A 137 -3.89 -20.19 19.45
C SER A 137 -3.89 -21.47 20.30
N LYS A 138 -5.03 -21.88 20.87
CA LYS A 138 -5.18 -23.16 21.57
C LYS A 138 -5.18 -24.36 20.59
N ILE A 139 -5.65 -24.14 19.37
CA ILE A 139 -5.72 -25.17 18.32
C ILE A 139 -4.37 -25.27 17.60
N HIS A 140 -3.76 -24.11 17.31
CA HIS A 140 -2.47 -24.03 16.63
C HIS A 140 -1.55 -22.99 17.30
N PRO A 141 -0.78 -23.38 18.33
CA PRO A 141 0.10 -22.47 19.07
C PRO A 141 1.22 -21.84 18.24
N GLY A 142 1.55 -22.42 17.10
CA GLY A 142 2.56 -21.89 16.16
C GLY A 142 2.02 -20.87 15.15
N LEU A 143 0.70 -20.59 15.13
CA LEU A 143 0.11 -19.68 14.16
C LEU A 143 0.46 -18.22 14.47
N ILE A 144 0.78 -17.47 13.43
CA ILE A 144 0.85 -16.00 13.51
C ILE A 144 -0.54 -15.45 13.19
N TYR A 145 -1.16 -14.75 14.14
CA TYR A 145 -2.49 -14.15 13.99
C TYR A 145 -2.35 -12.64 13.83
N ALA A 146 -2.57 -12.12 12.63
CA ALA A 146 -2.44 -10.70 12.32
C ALA A 146 -3.81 -10.01 12.20
N SER A 147 -4.01 -8.97 13.01
CA SER A 147 -5.22 -8.14 12.99
C SER A 147 -4.88 -6.75 12.50
N ILE A 148 -5.62 -6.25 11.49
CA ILE A 148 -5.50 -4.88 11.00
C ILE A 148 -6.82 -4.17 11.28
N SER A 149 -6.83 -3.22 12.21
CA SER A 149 -8.03 -2.48 12.61
C SER A 149 -7.90 -0.98 12.30
N ALA A 150 -8.99 -0.25 12.37
CA ALA A 150 -8.94 1.21 12.25
C ALA A 150 -8.37 1.86 13.50
N PHE A 151 -8.74 1.36 14.66
CA PHE A 151 -8.43 1.91 15.98
C PHE A 151 -7.81 0.84 16.87
N GLY A 152 -7.01 1.27 17.86
CA GLY A 152 -6.46 0.38 18.87
C GLY A 152 -7.52 -0.13 19.84
N ALA A 153 -7.21 -1.21 20.56
CA ALA A 153 -8.06 -1.71 21.63
C ALA A 153 -8.29 -0.62 22.69
N ASN A 154 -9.52 -0.48 23.15
CA ASN A 154 -9.95 0.55 24.11
C ASN A 154 -9.91 1.99 23.60
N ASP A 155 -9.78 2.20 22.30
CA ASP A 155 -9.88 3.55 21.70
C ASP A 155 -11.32 4.08 21.90
N PRO A 156 -11.51 5.35 22.32
CA PRO A 156 -12.82 5.94 22.47
C PRO A 156 -13.64 5.99 21.17
N ASN A 157 -13.00 5.86 20.03
CA ASN A 157 -13.63 5.88 18.71
C ASN A 157 -14.10 4.49 18.21
N LEU A 158 -14.00 3.43 19.00
CA LEU A 158 -14.39 2.05 18.60
C LEU A 158 -15.84 1.91 18.11
N SER A 159 -16.74 2.80 18.54
CA SER A 159 -18.12 2.86 18.05
C SER A 159 -18.25 3.43 16.63
N ILE A 160 -17.21 4.07 16.11
CA ILE A 160 -17.20 4.69 14.79
C ILE A 160 -16.80 3.63 13.77
N LYS A 161 -17.46 3.62 12.61
CA LYS A 161 -17.00 2.77 11.50
C LYS A 161 -15.65 3.28 11.00
N GLY A 162 -14.63 2.44 11.16
CA GLY A 162 -13.27 2.74 10.73
C GLY A 162 -13.15 2.66 9.21
N MET A 163 -12.94 3.81 8.58
CA MET A 163 -12.63 3.95 7.15
C MET A 163 -11.46 4.91 7.01
N ASP A 164 -10.70 4.78 5.93
CA ASP A 164 -9.51 5.60 5.66
C ASP A 164 -9.71 7.09 5.94
N ILE A 165 -10.77 7.68 5.39
CA ILE A 165 -11.04 9.12 5.56
C ILE A 165 -11.29 9.52 7.03
N ILE A 166 -11.91 8.65 7.82
CA ILE A 166 -12.14 8.87 9.24
C ILE A 166 -10.81 8.83 10.00
N VAL A 167 -9.98 7.85 9.67
CA VAL A 167 -8.65 7.71 10.28
C VAL A 167 -7.73 8.87 9.89
N GLN A 168 -7.74 9.31 8.63
CA GLN A 168 -7.00 10.50 8.22
C GLN A 168 -7.43 11.74 9.02
N ALA A 169 -8.73 11.91 9.26
CA ALA A 169 -9.24 13.05 10.04
C ALA A 169 -8.79 12.99 11.51
N LEU A 170 -8.87 11.81 12.14
CA LEU A 170 -8.51 11.63 13.55
C LEU A 170 -7.00 11.65 13.81
N SER A 171 -6.20 11.26 12.81
CA SER A 171 -4.74 11.19 12.95
C SER A 171 -4.01 12.53 12.91
N GLY A 172 -4.68 13.63 12.50
CA GLY A 172 -4.03 14.92 12.28
C GLY A 172 -3.41 15.10 10.90
N VAL A 173 -3.32 14.05 10.07
CA VAL A 173 -2.74 14.12 8.71
C VAL A 173 -3.50 15.10 7.82
N MET A 174 -4.82 15.20 7.94
CA MET A 174 -5.60 16.18 7.17
C MET A 174 -5.27 17.61 7.56
N GLU A 175 -4.96 17.86 8.83
CA GLU A 175 -4.68 19.23 9.33
C GLU A 175 -3.38 19.77 8.76
N ILE A 176 -2.39 18.92 8.50
CA ILE A 176 -1.10 19.34 7.93
C ILE A 176 -1.08 19.34 6.39
N ASN A 177 -2.09 18.77 5.75
CA ASN A 177 -2.15 18.63 4.29
C ASN A 177 -2.98 19.75 3.67
N GLY A 178 -2.38 20.49 2.71
CA GLY A 178 -3.01 21.59 1.99
C GLY A 178 -2.27 22.91 2.10
N PHE A 179 -2.90 23.99 1.64
CA PHE A 179 -2.37 25.35 1.70
C PHE A 179 -2.79 26.05 3.00
N ALA A 180 -1.97 27.00 3.47
CA ALA A 180 -2.16 27.69 4.76
C ALA A 180 -3.52 28.39 4.88
N ASP A 181 -4.02 28.95 3.81
CA ASP A 181 -5.30 29.68 3.70
C ASP A 181 -6.47 28.77 3.32
N GLY A 182 -6.23 27.48 3.07
CA GLY A 182 -7.23 26.49 2.71
C GLY A 182 -7.79 25.70 3.90
N PRO A 183 -8.87 24.93 3.72
CA PRO A 183 -9.36 23.99 4.72
C PRO A 183 -8.42 22.79 4.88
N PRO A 184 -8.55 22.01 5.98
CA PRO A 184 -7.93 20.68 6.08
C PRO A 184 -8.26 19.83 4.86
N CYS A 185 -7.27 19.12 4.33
CA CYS A 185 -7.42 18.38 3.09
C CYS A 185 -6.95 16.93 3.27
N ARG A 186 -7.75 15.96 2.79
CA ARG A 186 -7.30 14.58 2.77
C ARG A 186 -6.15 14.37 1.79
N VAL A 187 -5.27 13.43 2.06
CA VAL A 187 -4.32 12.92 1.06
C VAL A 187 -5.09 12.27 -0.09
N GLY A 188 -4.67 12.49 -1.33
CA GLY A 188 -5.35 12.00 -2.53
C GLY A 188 -5.45 10.47 -2.63
N LEU A 189 -4.64 9.74 -1.88
CA LEU A 189 -4.68 8.28 -1.74
C LEU A 189 -5.32 7.88 -0.40
N PRO A 190 -5.86 6.67 -0.25
CA PRO A 190 -6.30 6.12 1.04
C PRO A 190 -5.08 5.74 1.89
N ILE A 191 -4.40 6.75 2.42
CA ILE A 191 -3.06 6.62 3.03
C ILE A 191 -3.07 5.77 4.31
N ALA A 192 -4.15 5.77 5.07
CA ALA A 192 -4.30 4.94 6.26
C ALA A 192 -4.39 3.44 5.88
N ASP A 193 -5.24 3.12 4.91
CA ASP A 193 -5.38 1.77 4.34
C ASP A 193 -4.09 1.28 3.67
N LEU A 194 -3.26 2.17 3.15
CA LEU A 194 -2.01 1.81 2.45
C LEU A 194 -0.81 1.76 3.40
N THR A 195 -0.82 2.44 4.54
CA THR A 195 0.30 2.45 5.49
C THR A 195 0.23 1.28 6.46
N ALA A 196 -0.91 1.01 7.07
CA ALA A 196 -1.07 -0.06 8.06
C ALA A 196 -0.67 -1.45 7.52
N PRO A 197 -0.94 -1.85 6.26
CA PRO A 197 -0.46 -3.09 5.69
C PRO A 197 1.04 -3.30 5.72
N HIS A 198 1.84 -2.25 5.58
CA HIS A 198 3.30 -2.36 5.63
C HIS A 198 3.80 -2.63 7.06
N TYR A 199 3.18 -2.01 8.07
CA TYR A 199 3.43 -2.36 9.47
C TYR A 199 3.01 -3.79 9.77
N ALA A 200 1.83 -4.22 9.29
CA ALA A 200 1.35 -5.58 9.47
C ALA A 200 2.28 -6.62 8.79
N LEU A 201 2.71 -6.36 7.56
CA LEU A 201 3.70 -7.17 6.86
C LEU A 201 4.99 -7.29 7.67
N SER A 202 5.54 -6.17 8.15
CA SER A 202 6.76 -6.17 8.97
C SER A 202 6.59 -6.95 10.27
N GLY A 203 5.43 -6.79 10.94
CA GLY A 203 5.07 -7.54 12.14
C GLY A 203 4.96 -9.04 11.88
N ILE A 204 4.30 -9.45 10.79
CA ILE A 204 4.16 -10.85 10.38
C ILE A 204 5.55 -11.47 10.12
N LEU A 205 6.41 -10.79 9.35
CA LEU A 205 7.77 -11.29 9.06
C LEU A 205 8.61 -11.41 10.32
N ALA A 206 8.55 -10.44 11.23
CA ALA A 206 9.21 -10.50 12.54
C ALA A 206 8.68 -11.67 13.40
N ALA A 207 7.36 -11.89 13.40
CA ALA A 207 6.72 -12.99 14.13
C ALA A 207 7.10 -14.37 13.53
N LEU A 208 7.19 -14.50 12.22
CA LEU A 208 7.70 -15.72 11.56
C LEU A 208 9.16 -16.00 11.93
N LEU A 209 10.00 -14.96 11.97
CA LEU A 209 11.39 -15.07 12.42
C LEU A 209 11.49 -15.45 13.91
N TYR A 210 10.62 -14.91 14.77
CA TYR A 210 10.52 -15.32 16.18
C TYR A 210 10.11 -16.79 16.29
N ARG A 211 9.07 -17.20 15.54
CA ARG A 211 8.62 -18.59 15.51
C ARG A 211 9.71 -19.56 15.06
N SER A 212 10.53 -19.17 14.08
CA SER A 212 11.64 -20.05 13.61
C SER A 212 12.66 -20.38 14.70
N LYS A 213 12.76 -19.53 15.73
CA LYS A 213 13.67 -19.72 16.88
C LYS A 213 13.02 -20.41 18.08
N THR A 214 11.72 -20.22 18.26
CA THR A 214 11.02 -20.63 19.49
C THR A 214 9.99 -21.71 19.27
N GLY A 215 9.54 -21.93 18.04
CA GLY A 215 8.39 -22.77 17.71
C GLY A 215 7.02 -22.13 18.01
N LEU A 216 6.98 -20.96 18.64
CA LEU A 216 5.74 -20.31 19.08
C LEU A 216 5.30 -19.22 18.11
N GLY A 217 4.01 -19.22 17.80
CA GLY A 217 3.33 -18.12 17.13
C GLY A 217 2.95 -17.00 18.11
N GLN A 218 2.33 -15.96 17.59
CA GLN A 218 1.87 -14.83 18.40
C GLN A 218 0.82 -14.00 17.67
N GLN A 219 0.14 -13.13 18.41
CA GLN A 219 -0.72 -12.12 17.81
C GLN A 219 0.09 -10.89 17.38
N VAL A 220 -0.19 -10.38 16.20
CA VAL A 220 0.31 -9.12 15.65
C VAL A 220 -0.88 -8.18 15.47
N LYS A 221 -0.96 -7.12 16.25
CA LYS A 221 -2.02 -6.10 16.11
C LYS A 221 -1.44 -4.84 15.51
N VAL A 222 -2.07 -4.34 14.46
CA VAL A 222 -1.75 -3.06 13.82
C VAL A 222 -3.05 -2.30 13.62
N ASN A 223 -3.05 -1.03 13.96
CA ASN A 223 -4.19 -0.19 13.61
C ASN A 223 -3.77 1.00 12.75
N MET A 224 -4.71 1.47 11.96
CA MET A 224 -4.47 2.53 10.98
C MET A 224 -4.18 3.87 11.66
N LEU A 225 -4.85 4.16 12.79
CA LEU A 225 -4.67 5.42 13.51
C LEU A 225 -3.25 5.55 14.07
N ASP A 226 -2.76 4.52 14.78
CA ASP A 226 -1.39 4.51 15.30
C ASP A 226 -0.36 4.55 14.16
N SER A 227 -0.65 3.89 13.04
CA SER A 227 0.23 3.90 11.86
C SER A 227 0.43 5.31 11.30
N LEU A 228 -0.64 6.11 11.20
CA LEU A 228 -0.52 7.51 10.76
C LEU A 228 0.05 8.41 11.85
N ALA A 229 -0.30 8.22 13.12
CA ALA A 229 0.27 8.97 14.23
C ALA A 229 1.80 8.79 14.32
N ALA A 230 2.29 7.58 14.06
CA ALA A 230 3.72 7.31 14.01
C ALA A 230 4.45 8.12 12.92
N LEU A 231 3.82 8.36 11.75
CA LEU A 231 4.38 9.21 10.69
C LEU A 231 4.51 10.66 11.14
N LEU A 232 3.49 11.19 11.84
CA LEU A 232 3.53 12.57 12.39
C LEU A 232 4.62 12.71 13.46
N ALA A 233 4.71 11.72 14.36
CA ALA A 233 5.65 11.76 15.47
C ALA A 233 7.10 11.69 15.01
N VAL A 234 7.41 10.91 13.97
CA VAL A 234 8.78 10.76 13.44
C VAL A 234 9.28 12.05 12.78
N GLU A 235 8.40 12.86 12.24
CA GLU A 235 8.70 14.17 11.65
C GLU A 235 8.61 15.33 12.66
N HIS A 236 8.30 15.04 13.92
CA HIS A 236 8.15 16.06 14.98
C HIS A 236 7.22 17.21 14.57
N VAL A 237 6.11 16.89 13.94
CA VAL A 237 5.20 17.88 13.36
C VAL A 237 4.66 18.83 14.44
N ASP A 238 4.41 18.32 15.65
CA ASP A 238 3.98 19.09 16.83
C ASP A 238 4.97 20.20 17.23
N LEU A 239 6.27 19.95 17.07
CA LEU A 239 7.33 20.93 17.35
C LEU A 239 7.57 21.92 16.20
N SER A 240 7.08 21.60 15.02
CA SER A 240 7.22 22.45 13.84
C SER A 240 6.24 23.63 13.84
N TYR A 241 5.18 23.56 14.64
CA TYR A 241 4.20 24.62 14.75
C TYR A 241 4.50 25.53 15.94
N ALA A 242 5.19 26.65 15.67
CA ALA A 242 5.21 27.74 16.62
C ALA A 242 3.79 28.32 16.81
N PRO A 243 3.42 28.81 18.01
CA PRO A 243 2.12 29.44 18.21
C PRO A 243 1.85 30.51 17.15
N GLY A 244 0.72 30.38 16.44
CA GLY A 244 0.33 31.29 15.37
C GLY A 244 0.84 30.94 13.96
N THR A 245 1.59 29.88 13.81
CA THR A 245 2.00 29.39 12.47
C THR A 245 0.90 28.48 11.91
N PRO A 246 0.48 28.63 10.65
CA PRO A 246 -0.46 27.70 10.03
C PRO A 246 0.13 26.27 9.99
N PRO A 247 -0.66 25.25 10.28
CA PRO A 247 -0.18 23.85 10.25
C PRO A 247 0.08 23.32 8.83
N ARG A 248 -0.35 24.04 7.80
CA ARG A 248 -0.22 23.68 6.39
C ARG A 248 0.75 24.59 5.68
N SER A 249 1.77 24.02 5.06
CA SER A 249 2.81 24.73 4.32
C SER A 249 2.61 24.72 2.79
N GLY A 250 1.57 24.06 2.31
CA GLY A 250 1.28 23.96 0.87
C GLY A 250 2.38 23.23 0.10
N ASN A 251 2.94 23.92 -0.88
CA ASN A 251 3.95 23.34 -1.78
C ASN A 251 5.38 23.47 -1.27
N HIS A 252 5.63 24.12 -0.13
CA HIS A 252 6.96 24.40 0.40
C HIS A 252 7.18 23.72 1.74
N HIS A 253 8.42 23.46 2.08
CA HIS A 253 8.78 22.90 3.37
C HIS A 253 9.17 24.02 4.34
N ASP A 254 8.58 24.05 5.53
CA ASP A 254 8.74 25.18 6.49
C ASP A 254 10.17 25.39 6.98
N ARG A 255 10.95 24.33 7.11
CA ARG A 255 12.32 24.35 7.67
C ARG A 255 13.42 24.27 6.60
N LEU A 256 13.05 24.08 5.34
CA LEU A 256 13.97 23.84 4.23
C LEU A 256 13.63 24.80 3.09
N THR A 257 14.56 25.69 2.73
CA THR A 257 14.32 26.65 1.66
C THR A 257 15.61 26.91 0.86
N PRO A 258 15.53 26.88 -0.48
CA PRO A 258 14.43 26.45 -1.36
C PRO A 258 14.22 24.93 -1.32
N PHE A 259 13.00 24.49 -1.02
CA PHE A 259 12.60 23.09 -1.06
C PHE A 259 11.07 23.02 -1.26
N GLY A 260 10.63 22.78 -2.48
CA GLY A 260 9.20 22.85 -2.77
C GLY A 260 8.87 22.63 -4.23
N VAL A 261 7.59 22.88 -4.54
CA VAL A 261 7.05 22.83 -5.90
C VAL A 261 6.76 24.26 -6.37
N TYR A 262 7.33 24.60 -7.52
CA TYR A 262 7.25 25.93 -8.13
C TYR A 262 6.58 25.86 -9.51
N ARG A 263 5.87 26.93 -9.86
CA ARG A 263 5.30 27.07 -11.22
C ARG A 263 6.39 27.24 -12.25
N SER A 264 6.23 26.60 -13.39
CA SER A 264 6.98 26.91 -14.62
C SER A 264 6.02 27.48 -15.67
N ARG A 265 6.52 27.87 -16.81
CA ARG A 265 5.70 28.39 -17.91
C ARG A 265 4.68 27.37 -18.46
N ASP A 266 4.97 26.07 -18.32
CA ASP A 266 4.20 24.97 -18.90
C ASP A 266 3.77 23.89 -17.89
N GLY A 267 3.92 24.15 -16.58
CA GLY A 267 3.52 23.20 -15.55
C GLY A 267 4.12 23.49 -14.18
N TYR A 268 4.62 22.46 -13.51
CA TYR A 268 5.21 22.55 -12.16
C TYR A 268 6.51 21.76 -12.09
N VAL A 269 7.46 22.27 -11.34
CA VAL A 269 8.76 21.65 -11.07
C VAL A 269 8.99 21.55 -9.57
N ALA A 270 9.39 20.37 -9.07
CA ALA A 270 9.88 20.22 -7.70
C ALA A 270 11.39 20.51 -7.69
N ILE A 271 11.82 21.39 -6.78
CA ILE A 271 13.22 21.78 -6.59
C ILE A 271 13.62 21.50 -5.13
N ALA A 272 14.75 20.82 -4.93
CA ALA A 272 15.30 20.53 -3.61
C ALA A 272 16.72 21.11 -3.47
N ALA A 273 16.82 22.33 -2.94
CA ALA A 273 18.06 23.10 -2.79
C ALA A 273 18.27 23.61 -1.36
N SER A 274 18.03 22.75 -0.34
CA SER A 274 17.98 23.17 1.07
C SER A 274 19.36 23.40 1.72
N ILE A 275 20.42 22.77 1.24
CA ILE A 275 21.77 22.99 1.77
C ILE A 275 22.45 24.15 1.04
N ASP A 276 23.41 24.80 1.71
CA ASP A 276 24.00 26.06 1.21
C ASP A 276 24.60 25.92 -0.19
N ILE A 277 25.34 24.86 -0.47
CA ILE A 277 25.96 24.66 -1.79
C ILE A 277 24.90 24.55 -2.92
N TRP A 278 23.78 23.87 -2.67
CA TRP A 278 22.73 23.72 -3.68
C TRP A 278 21.93 25.02 -3.84
N ALA A 279 21.62 25.73 -2.74
CA ALA A 279 20.96 27.02 -2.79
C ALA A 279 21.80 28.06 -3.54
N HIS A 280 23.09 28.12 -3.26
CA HIS A 280 24.03 29.02 -3.94
C HIS A 280 24.14 28.69 -5.44
N ASN A 281 24.16 27.41 -5.83
CA ASN A 281 24.14 27.00 -7.23
C ASN A 281 22.83 27.39 -7.91
N LEU A 282 21.69 27.20 -7.26
CA LEU A 282 20.40 27.67 -7.76
C LEU A 282 20.41 29.19 -7.99
N PHE A 283 20.86 30.01 -7.00
CA PHE A 283 20.89 31.46 -7.14
C PHE A 283 21.80 31.93 -8.28
N ARG A 284 22.96 31.31 -8.46
CA ARG A 284 23.83 31.59 -9.63
C ARG A 284 23.12 31.23 -10.94
N THR A 285 22.42 30.08 -10.99
CA THR A 285 21.67 29.65 -12.18
C THR A 285 20.48 30.57 -12.49
N MET A 286 19.90 31.18 -11.48
CA MET A 286 18.86 32.21 -11.61
C MET A 286 19.44 33.54 -12.18
N GLY A 287 20.77 33.66 -12.29
CA GLY A 287 21.43 34.91 -12.64
C GLY A 287 21.51 35.94 -11.50
N ARG A 288 21.39 35.46 -10.24
CA ARG A 288 21.39 36.27 -9.05
C ARG A 288 22.50 35.88 -8.07
N PRO A 289 23.79 36.02 -8.49
CA PRO A 289 24.92 35.59 -7.64
C PRO A 289 25.04 36.40 -6.34
N GLU A 290 24.49 37.58 -6.25
CA GLU A 290 24.46 38.41 -5.04
C GLU A 290 23.73 37.73 -3.89
N LEU A 291 22.77 36.85 -4.17
CA LEU A 291 22.01 36.11 -3.14
C LEU A 291 22.88 35.10 -2.38
N VAL A 292 24.04 34.76 -2.89
CA VAL A 292 24.98 33.86 -2.22
C VAL A 292 25.55 34.49 -0.93
N THR A 293 25.64 35.82 -0.88
CA THR A 293 26.18 36.58 0.26
C THR A 293 25.13 37.46 0.95
N ASP A 294 23.92 37.54 0.42
CA ASP A 294 22.82 38.28 1.03
C ASP A 294 22.47 37.71 2.42
N ALA A 295 22.32 38.58 3.43
CA ALA A 295 22.03 38.17 4.80
C ALA A 295 20.77 37.30 4.96
N ARG A 296 19.81 37.42 4.02
CA ARG A 296 18.54 36.66 4.01
C ARG A 296 18.72 35.25 3.45
N SER A 297 19.73 34.99 2.61
CA SER A 297 19.82 33.76 1.81
C SER A 297 21.18 33.03 1.90
N ALA A 298 22.20 33.65 2.49
CA ALA A 298 23.54 33.09 2.54
C ALA A 298 23.63 31.76 3.33
N THR A 299 22.86 31.59 4.39
CA THR A 299 22.88 30.40 5.23
C THR A 299 21.51 29.70 5.29
N ARG A 300 21.51 28.40 5.56
CA ARG A 300 20.28 27.62 5.74
C ARG A 300 19.33 28.24 6.77
N SER A 301 19.86 28.70 7.90
CA SER A 301 19.03 29.28 8.95
C SER A 301 18.40 30.61 8.50
N ALA A 302 19.18 31.46 7.80
CA ALA A 302 18.65 32.71 7.24
C ALA A 302 17.53 32.43 6.22
N ARG A 303 17.74 31.45 5.33
CA ARG A 303 16.74 31.07 4.34
C ARG A 303 15.43 30.55 4.97
N ALA A 304 15.51 29.81 6.08
CA ALA A 304 14.30 29.35 6.79
C ALA A 304 13.49 30.54 7.35
N VAL A 305 14.15 31.57 7.89
CA VAL A 305 13.49 32.78 8.39
C VAL A 305 12.84 33.60 7.26
N HIS A 306 13.49 33.65 6.09
CA HIS A 306 13.05 34.42 4.92
C HIS A 306 12.40 33.54 3.84
N ALA A 307 11.81 32.39 4.24
CA ALA A 307 11.36 31.37 3.31
C ALA A 307 10.37 31.89 2.25
N ASN A 308 9.40 32.70 2.64
CA ASN A 308 8.40 33.23 1.71
C ASN A 308 9.03 34.12 0.63
N GLU A 309 9.94 34.99 1.02
CA GLU A 309 10.62 35.90 0.07
C GLU A 309 11.52 35.10 -0.91
N ILE A 310 12.24 34.12 -0.40
CA ILE A 310 13.15 33.33 -1.22
C ILE A 310 12.36 32.40 -2.16
N ASN A 311 11.29 31.79 -1.67
CA ASN A 311 10.43 30.97 -2.52
C ASN A 311 9.78 31.81 -3.63
N GLN A 312 9.42 33.09 -3.34
CA GLN A 312 8.91 34.01 -4.37
C GLN A 312 9.98 34.32 -5.43
N TRP A 313 11.24 34.53 -5.04
CA TRP A 313 12.33 34.75 -6.03
C TRP A 313 12.51 33.53 -6.95
N VAL A 314 12.40 32.33 -6.40
CA VAL A 314 12.49 31.10 -7.18
C VAL A 314 11.28 30.95 -8.12
N GLU A 315 10.08 31.27 -7.63
CA GLU A 315 8.84 31.24 -8.42
C GLU A 315 8.90 32.25 -9.57
N ASP A 316 9.32 33.49 -9.30
CA ASP A 316 9.45 34.54 -10.33
C ASP A 316 10.40 34.11 -11.45
N TRP A 317 11.51 33.48 -11.11
CA TRP A 317 12.45 32.94 -12.08
C TRP A 317 11.88 31.73 -12.84
N SER A 318 11.31 30.76 -12.12
CA SER A 318 10.83 29.51 -12.71
C SER A 318 9.66 29.72 -13.67
N CYS A 319 8.77 30.68 -13.40
CA CYS A 319 7.67 31.06 -14.29
C CYS A 319 8.13 31.58 -15.68
N THR A 320 9.38 32.02 -15.80
CA THR A 320 9.93 32.50 -17.10
C THR A 320 10.41 31.37 -18.01
N LEU A 321 10.54 30.16 -17.51
CA LEU A 321 11.14 29.01 -18.17
C LEU A 321 10.15 27.85 -18.29
N THR A 322 10.38 26.98 -19.28
CA THR A 322 9.70 25.68 -19.32
C THR A 322 10.27 24.74 -18.24
N THR A 323 9.47 23.76 -17.83
CA THR A 323 9.92 22.72 -16.88
C THR A 323 11.19 22.03 -17.36
N ALA A 324 11.28 21.71 -18.66
CA ALA A 324 12.47 21.09 -19.25
C ALA A 324 13.72 21.97 -19.14
N GLU A 325 13.60 23.28 -19.44
CA GLU A 325 14.70 24.23 -19.31
C GLU A 325 15.19 24.35 -17.86
N ILE A 326 14.27 24.39 -16.88
CA ILE A 326 14.61 24.43 -15.44
C ILE A 326 15.39 23.18 -15.04
N VAL A 327 14.84 22.00 -15.36
CA VAL A 327 15.48 20.71 -15.01
C VAL A 327 16.86 20.62 -15.64
N GLN A 328 17.02 20.95 -16.91
CA GLN A 328 18.32 20.94 -17.59
C GLN A 328 19.34 21.85 -16.91
N ARG A 329 18.97 23.10 -16.61
CA ARG A 329 19.87 24.08 -15.97
C ARG A 329 20.28 23.67 -14.57
N LEU A 330 19.34 23.18 -13.76
CA LEU A 330 19.60 22.81 -12.37
C LEU A 330 20.37 21.49 -12.24
N THR A 331 20.09 20.52 -13.10
CA THR A 331 20.86 19.28 -13.17
C THR A 331 22.33 19.55 -13.53
N ALA A 332 22.60 20.47 -14.46
CA ALA A 332 23.96 20.84 -14.86
C ALA A 332 24.79 21.43 -13.71
N CYS A 333 24.16 22.01 -12.68
CA CYS A 333 24.84 22.55 -11.49
C CYS A 333 24.61 21.70 -10.22
N SER A 334 24.21 20.43 -10.38
CA SER A 334 23.98 19.47 -9.29
C SER A 334 22.90 19.90 -8.28
N VAL A 335 21.88 20.60 -8.73
CA VAL A 335 20.68 20.91 -7.96
C VAL A 335 19.58 19.95 -8.39
N ALA A 336 18.97 19.27 -7.43
CA ALA A 336 17.89 18.32 -7.72
C ALA A 336 16.62 19.08 -8.16
N ALA A 337 16.16 18.78 -9.37
CA ALA A 337 14.91 19.32 -9.92
C ALA A 337 14.27 18.30 -10.85
N VAL A 338 12.95 18.12 -10.76
CA VAL A 338 12.17 17.20 -11.59
C VAL A 338 10.78 17.76 -11.91
N PRO A 339 10.18 17.40 -13.06
CA PRO A 339 8.80 17.79 -13.33
C PRO A 339 7.82 17.09 -12.38
N VAL A 340 6.73 17.75 -12.04
CA VAL A 340 5.60 17.09 -11.37
C VAL A 340 4.84 16.28 -12.43
N LYS A 341 4.96 14.96 -12.35
CA LYS A 341 4.31 14.04 -13.31
C LYS A 341 2.85 13.81 -12.95
N THR A 342 2.02 13.63 -13.99
CA THR A 342 0.65 13.13 -13.80
C THR A 342 0.65 11.63 -13.46
N PRO A 343 -0.40 11.09 -12.81
CA PRO A 343 -0.54 9.65 -12.61
C PRO A 343 -0.42 8.84 -13.90
N HIS A 344 -1.05 9.31 -14.99
CA HIS A 344 -0.95 8.68 -16.30
C HIS A 344 0.49 8.59 -16.81
N ALA A 345 1.25 9.67 -16.70
CA ALA A 345 2.66 9.71 -17.13
C ALA A 345 3.56 8.76 -16.32
N VAL A 346 3.23 8.52 -15.05
CA VAL A 346 3.96 7.54 -14.21
C VAL A 346 3.58 6.11 -14.57
N LEU A 347 2.28 5.83 -14.73
CA LEU A 347 1.79 4.49 -15.03
C LEU A 347 2.20 4.02 -16.43
N SER A 348 2.37 4.93 -17.38
CA SER A 348 2.84 4.63 -18.75
C SER A 348 4.35 4.80 -18.96
N ASP A 349 5.11 5.06 -17.89
CA ASP A 349 6.58 5.24 -17.99
C ASP A 349 7.26 3.92 -18.33
N PRO A 350 7.98 3.83 -19.48
CA PRO A 350 8.65 2.60 -19.89
C PRO A 350 9.60 2.03 -18.83
N ALA A 351 10.29 2.89 -18.07
CA ALA A 351 11.19 2.47 -17.02
C ALA A 351 10.44 1.84 -15.81
N MET A 352 9.18 2.25 -15.55
CA MET A 352 8.35 1.61 -14.53
C MET A 352 7.88 0.23 -14.96
N LEU A 353 7.54 0.07 -16.25
CA LEU A 353 7.13 -1.19 -16.84
C LEU A 353 8.29 -2.18 -16.93
N GLU A 354 9.45 -1.72 -17.41
CA GLU A 354 10.66 -2.55 -17.58
C GLU A 354 11.14 -3.16 -16.27
N ARG A 355 11.15 -2.40 -15.18
CA ARG A 355 11.55 -2.92 -13.87
C ARG A 355 10.42 -3.61 -13.09
N GLY A 356 9.23 -3.77 -13.69
CA GLY A 356 8.10 -4.46 -13.06
C GLY A 356 7.45 -3.71 -11.89
N ALA A 357 7.70 -2.39 -11.74
CA ALA A 357 7.02 -1.57 -10.73
C ALA A 357 5.53 -1.40 -11.04
N ILE A 358 5.21 -1.38 -12.32
CA ILE A 358 3.86 -1.41 -12.89
C ILE A 358 3.78 -2.60 -13.83
N VAL A 359 2.71 -3.36 -13.75
CA VAL A 359 2.50 -4.58 -14.54
C VAL A 359 1.11 -4.60 -15.16
N PRO A 360 0.89 -5.35 -16.25
CA PRO A 360 -0.46 -5.59 -16.76
C PRO A 360 -1.34 -6.24 -15.70
N LEU A 361 -2.57 -5.77 -15.58
CA LEU A 361 -3.58 -6.39 -14.74
C LEU A 361 -4.22 -7.56 -15.50
N LEU A 362 -3.99 -8.77 -15.02
CA LEU A 362 -4.53 -9.98 -15.63
C LEU A 362 -6.04 -10.10 -15.35
N HIS A 363 -6.79 -10.47 -16.37
CA HIS A 363 -8.22 -10.74 -16.28
C HIS A 363 -8.49 -12.21 -16.73
N PRO A 364 -9.35 -12.97 -16.03
CA PRO A 364 -9.56 -14.38 -16.35
C PRO A 364 -10.19 -14.64 -17.72
N ILE A 365 -10.94 -13.68 -18.26
CA ILE A 365 -11.75 -13.86 -19.47
C ILE A 365 -11.23 -12.99 -20.64
N ILE A 366 -10.65 -11.82 -20.34
CA ILE A 366 -10.24 -10.86 -21.36
C ILE A 366 -8.76 -11.05 -21.68
N PRO A 367 -8.39 -11.14 -22.99
CA PRO A 367 -6.97 -11.17 -23.37
C PRO A 367 -6.22 -9.96 -22.83
N SER A 368 -4.95 -10.13 -22.49
CA SER A 368 -4.05 -9.09 -21.94
C SER A 368 -3.83 -7.85 -22.82
N SER A 369 -4.46 -7.79 -23.98
CA SER A 369 -4.46 -6.60 -24.88
C SER A 369 -5.37 -5.47 -24.41
N VAL A 370 -6.28 -5.69 -23.47
CA VAL A 370 -7.04 -4.63 -22.80
C VAL A 370 -6.21 -4.18 -21.60
N THR A 371 -5.32 -3.23 -21.82
CA THR A 371 -4.27 -2.81 -20.90
C THR A 371 -4.79 -1.97 -19.74
N THR A 372 -5.32 -2.61 -18.73
CA THR A 372 -5.41 -2.03 -17.41
C THR A 372 -4.12 -2.38 -16.65
N LEU A 373 -3.53 -1.40 -16.00
CA LEU A 373 -2.27 -1.54 -15.28
C LEU A 373 -2.52 -1.69 -13.77
N ALA A 374 -1.63 -2.40 -13.12
CA ALA A 374 -1.67 -2.64 -11.68
C ALA A 374 -0.26 -2.46 -11.07
N PRO A 375 -0.16 -2.22 -9.75
CA PRO A 375 1.16 -2.21 -9.12
C PRO A 375 1.83 -3.57 -9.24
N GLY A 376 3.12 -3.60 -9.59
CA GLY A 376 3.98 -4.74 -9.34
C GLY A 376 4.36 -4.84 -7.86
N LEU A 377 5.15 -5.83 -7.50
CA LEU A 377 5.75 -5.86 -6.17
C LEU A 377 6.99 -4.95 -6.16
N PRO A 378 7.02 -3.87 -5.34
CA PRO A 378 8.14 -2.93 -5.35
C PRO A 378 9.33 -3.41 -4.49
N ILE A 379 9.52 -4.72 -4.39
CA ILE A 379 10.60 -5.36 -3.64
C ILE A 379 11.30 -6.34 -4.57
N HIS A 380 12.59 -6.14 -4.79
CA HIS A 380 13.40 -6.99 -5.65
C HIS A 380 14.39 -7.79 -4.81
N PHE A 381 14.39 -9.10 -4.98
CA PHE A 381 15.31 -10.02 -4.33
C PHE A 381 16.36 -10.51 -5.33
N SER A 382 17.63 -10.53 -4.94
CA SER A 382 18.72 -10.98 -5.81
C SER A 382 18.78 -12.50 -6.01
N ALA A 383 18.14 -13.27 -5.11
CA ALA A 383 18.26 -14.72 -5.05
C ALA A 383 16.97 -15.47 -5.38
N CYS A 384 15.83 -14.80 -5.55
CA CYS A 384 14.56 -15.42 -5.84
C CYS A 384 13.68 -14.51 -6.70
N GLN A 385 12.69 -15.11 -7.37
CA GLN A 385 11.70 -14.38 -8.16
C GLN A 385 10.49 -14.05 -7.29
N THR A 386 9.94 -12.85 -7.50
CA THR A 386 8.77 -12.34 -6.78
C THR A 386 7.89 -11.56 -7.74
N GLY A 387 6.63 -11.39 -7.40
CA GLY A 387 5.67 -10.66 -8.22
C GLY A 387 4.30 -11.32 -8.28
N TYR A 388 3.51 -10.93 -9.27
CA TYR A 388 2.12 -11.39 -9.43
C TYR A 388 1.95 -12.00 -10.82
N ASP A 389 1.74 -13.30 -10.88
CA ASP A 389 1.63 -14.09 -12.11
C ASP A 389 0.24 -14.72 -12.32
N ARG A 390 -0.66 -14.60 -11.31
CA ARG A 390 -1.99 -15.19 -11.35
C ARG A 390 -3.05 -14.10 -11.26
N TYR A 391 -4.13 -14.23 -12.04
CA TYR A 391 -5.30 -13.35 -11.94
C TYR A 391 -6.09 -13.58 -10.65
N ALA A 392 -7.00 -12.67 -10.34
CA ALA A 392 -7.93 -12.80 -9.22
C ALA A 392 -8.98 -13.87 -9.52
N GLU A 393 -9.07 -14.88 -8.69
CA GLU A 393 -10.04 -15.98 -8.85
C GLU A 393 -11.49 -15.52 -8.66
N ALA A 394 -12.40 -16.20 -9.33
CA ALA A 394 -13.83 -16.12 -9.04
C ALA A 394 -14.11 -16.61 -7.62
N LEU A 395 -15.22 -16.16 -7.05
CA LEU A 395 -15.66 -16.58 -5.71
C LEU A 395 -15.78 -18.11 -5.62
N GLY A 396 -15.04 -18.72 -4.70
CA GLY A 396 -15.06 -20.17 -4.47
C GLY A 396 -14.37 -21.00 -5.57
N GLN A 397 -13.62 -20.39 -6.47
CA GLN A 397 -12.97 -21.11 -7.60
C GLN A 397 -12.08 -22.25 -7.11
N SER A 398 -11.36 -22.07 -6.02
CA SER A 398 -10.47 -23.09 -5.44
C SER A 398 -11.13 -23.98 -4.38
N ASN A 399 -12.47 -23.96 -4.23
CA ASN A 399 -13.16 -24.79 -3.25
C ASN A 399 -12.78 -26.28 -3.35
N ASN A 400 -12.84 -26.85 -4.55
CA ASN A 400 -12.56 -28.27 -4.71
C ASN A 400 -11.09 -28.59 -4.36
N GLU A 401 -10.14 -27.80 -4.84
CA GLU A 401 -8.72 -27.98 -4.56
C GLU A 401 -8.45 -27.95 -3.04
N ILE A 402 -8.96 -26.93 -2.34
CA ILE A 402 -8.67 -26.77 -0.92
C ILE A 402 -9.40 -27.81 -0.06
N TYR A 403 -10.67 -28.09 -0.35
CA TYR A 403 -11.43 -29.04 0.47
C TYR A 403 -11.07 -30.49 0.20
N SER A 404 -10.78 -30.86 -1.06
CA SER A 404 -10.38 -32.22 -1.42
C SER A 404 -8.90 -32.47 -1.17
N ASP A 405 -8.01 -31.60 -1.70
CA ASP A 405 -6.60 -31.95 -1.76
C ASP A 405 -5.85 -31.57 -0.47
N LEU A 406 -6.24 -30.45 0.18
CA LEU A 406 -5.61 -30.01 1.42
C LEU A 406 -6.29 -30.61 2.66
N LEU A 407 -7.63 -30.61 2.72
CA LEU A 407 -8.39 -31.12 3.87
C LEU A 407 -8.83 -32.58 3.75
N HIS A 408 -8.61 -33.20 2.59
CA HIS A 408 -8.96 -34.60 2.30
C HIS A 408 -10.44 -34.92 2.57
N LEU A 409 -11.35 -33.94 2.34
CA LEU A 409 -12.78 -34.16 2.43
C LEU A 409 -13.25 -35.04 1.26
N THR A 410 -14.15 -35.98 1.55
CA THR A 410 -14.72 -36.80 0.48
C THR A 410 -15.68 -35.99 -0.41
N PRO A 411 -15.91 -36.42 -1.67
CA PRO A 411 -16.85 -35.74 -2.56
C PRO A 411 -18.25 -35.61 -1.96
N GLU A 412 -18.70 -36.60 -1.19
CA GLU A 412 -19.99 -36.59 -0.50
C GLU A 412 -20.04 -35.53 0.60
N ALA A 413 -18.93 -35.38 1.35
CA ALA A 413 -18.82 -34.33 2.39
C ALA A 413 -18.85 -32.93 1.76
N ILE A 414 -18.10 -32.72 0.67
CA ILE A 414 -18.08 -31.46 -0.08
C ILE A 414 -19.48 -31.14 -0.63
N THR A 415 -20.18 -32.12 -1.23
CA THR A 415 -21.54 -31.95 -1.74
C THR A 415 -22.49 -31.55 -0.63
N ARG A 416 -22.41 -32.21 0.52
CA ARG A 416 -23.26 -31.88 1.69
C ARG A 416 -23.03 -30.44 2.18
N LEU A 417 -21.77 -30.01 2.25
CA LEU A 417 -21.45 -28.63 2.64
C LEU A 417 -22.02 -27.59 1.64
N LYS A 418 -22.01 -27.91 0.34
CA LYS A 418 -22.63 -27.08 -0.69
C LYS A 418 -24.15 -27.01 -0.56
N GLU A 419 -24.82 -28.18 -0.37
CA GLU A 419 -26.26 -28.25 -0.20
C GLU A 419 -26.75 -27.47 1.04
N GLN A 420 -25.91 -27.41 2.09
CA GLN A 420 -26.17 -26.66 3.30
C GLN A 420 -25.74 -25.19 3.20
N SER A 421 -25.26 -24.74 2.04
CA SER A 421 -24.74 -23.37 1.81
C SER A 421 -23.63 -22.97 2.80
N ILE A 422 -22.81 -23.94 3.28
CA ILE A 422 -21.65 -23.68 4.12
C ILE A 422 -20.44 -23.30 3.29
N ILE A 423 -20.31 -23.86 2.07
CA ILE A 423 -19.27 -23.54 1.11
C ILE A 423 -19.84 -23.20 -0.24
#